data_2759ae5a78c63d659111eb5a44444921
#
_entry.id   2759ae5a78c63d659111eb5a44444921
#
_cell.length_a   1.000
_cell.length_b   1.000
_cell.length_c   1.000
_cell.angle_alpha   90.00
_cell.angle_beta   90.00
_cell.angle_gamma   90.00
#
_symmetry.space_group_name_H-M   'P 1'
#
loop_
_entity.id
_entity.type
_entity.pdbx_description
1 polymer ?
#
loop_
_entity_poly.entity_id
_entity_poly.type
_entity_poly.pdbx_seq_one_letter_code
_entity_poly.pdbx_strand_id
1 'polypeptide(L)'
;MGPFIKKIRMLTKKNRGIDDRRIDNTTNNELTHKTVILNVYRANARKDDPPRYDTFEISVQRWMTVLDALLFAKSYSDSSIGIRYSCRMASCGSCGMKINGIPRLACYTKISELSGGRTITCEPLSNFPLIRDLVTDFSQFFERHKEMAPFIRNDNANFTDETMLSEFKQSPKDVDQYLQFSYCIKCGLCYSACPTVATDTRFPGPQALSQAYRYYADTRDNSSIQRLNIVDDRHGIWRCHFAGSCSAVCPKGVDPALGIQLLRGHLMGFSRNEKKIAELRNPASEQ
;
A
#
# COMPACT_ATOMS: atom_id res chain seq x y z
N MET A 1 -24.00 -1.96 -17.98
CA MET A 1 -22.57 -2.36 -17.91
C MET A 1 -21.89 -1.84 -19.17
N GLY A 2 -21.16 -0.73 -19.07
CA GLY A 2 -20.54 -0.06 -20.21
C GLY A 2 -19.24 -0.72 -20.66
N PRO A 3 -18.71 -0.40 -21.85
CA PRO A 3 -17.55 -1.03 -22.46
C PRO A 3 -16.25 -0.94 -21.60
N PHE A 4 -16.21 -0.02 -20.66
CA PHE A 4 -15.05 0.18 -19.76
C PHE A 4 -14.81 -1.01 -18.79
N ILE A 5 -15.89 -1.62 -18.27
CA ILE A 5 -15.79 -2.76 -17.34
C ILE A 5 -15.32 -4.03 -18.05
N LYS A 6 -15.67 -4.20 -19.34
CA LYS A 6 -15.16 -5.34 -20.13
C LYS A 6 -13.66 -5.27 -20.39
N LYS A 7 -13.09 -4.06 -20.54
CA LYS A 7 -11.66 -3.88 -20.82
C LYS A 7 -10.77 -4.20 -19.59
N ILE A 8 -11.24 -3.85 -18.39
CA ILE A 8 -10.53 -4.17 -17.13
C ILE A 8 -10.55 -5.70 -16.87
N ARG A 9 -11.67 -6.37 -17.20
CA ARG A 9 -11.77 -7.83 -17.04
C ARG A 9 -10.88 -8.63 -18.00
N MET A 10 -10.56 -8.06 -19.19
CA MET A 10 -9.63 -8.68 -20.13
C MET A 10 -8.16 -8.54 -19.71
N LEU A 11 -7.79 -7.45 -19.02
CA LEU A 11 -6.42 -7.26 -18.53
C LEU A 11 -6.09 -8.21 -17.36
N THR A 12 -7.07 -8.54 -16.52
CA THR A 12 -6.86 -9.51 -15.42
C THR A 12 -6.82 -10.97 -15.91
N LYS A 13 -7.42 -11.29 -17.06
CA LYS A 13 -7.36 -12.64 -17.64
C LYS A 13 -6.05 -12.95 -18.37
N LYS A 14 -5.26 -11.94 -18.79
CA LYS A 14 -4.02 -12.15 -19.56
C LYS A 14 -2.83 -12.56 -18.71
N ASN A 15 -2.90 -12.48 -17.38
CA ASN A 15 -1.83 -12.89 -16.46
C ASN A 15 -2.05 -14.27 -15.79
N ARG A 16 -3.00 -15.08 -16.26
CA ARG A 16 -3.16 -16.48 -15.83
C ARG A 16 -2.89 -17.44 -16.99
N GLY A 17 -1.65 -17.47 -17.40
CA GLY A 17 -1.12 -18.43 -18.33
C GLY A 17 0.32 -18.75 -17.97
N ILE A 18 0.53 -19.31 -16.78
CA ILE A 18 1.74 -20.08 -16.50
C ILE A 18 1.44 -21.47 -17.04
N ASP A 19 1.96 -21.72 -18.24
CA ASP A 19 1.98 -23.07 -18.82
C ASP A 19 2.97 -23.91 -18.01
N ASP A 20 2.44 -24.84 -17.23
CA ASP A 20 3.16 -25.70 -16.28
C ASP A 20 3.92 -26.85 -16.99
N ARG A 21 4.19 -26.72 -18.29
CA ARG A 21 4.87 -27.75 -19.08
C ARG A 21 6.09 -27.18 -19.81
N ARG A 22 7.19 -27.08 -19.09
CA ARG A 22 8.60 -27.26 -19.46
C ARG A 22 9.50 -26.74 -18.35
N ILE A 23 9.74 -27.55 -17.34
CA ILE A 23 10.93 -27.39 -16.51
C ILE A 23 12.09 -27.94 -17.35
N ASP A 24 12.70 -27.06 -18.14
CA ASP A 24 13.96 -27.37 -18.76
C ASP A 24 15.02 -27.50 -17.67
N ASN A 25 15.45 -28.72 -17.42
CA ASN A 25 16.51 -29.07 -16.46
C ASN A 25 17.90 -28.50 -16.82
N THR A 26 18.03 -27.80 -17.93
CA THR A 26 19.31 -27.21 -18.40
C THR A 26 19.65 -25.86 -17.79
N THR A 27 18.68 -25.15 -17.22
CA THR A 27 18.92 -23.84 -16.55
C THR A 27 19.29 -23.97 -15.06
N ASN A 28 19.31 -25.18 -14.52
CA ASN A 28 19.54 -25.43 -13.10
C ASN A 28 20.98 -25.25 -12.61
N ASN A 29 21.98 -25.16 -13.50
CA ASN A 29 23.40 -25.12 -13.12
C ASN A 29 24.07 -23.73 -13.14
N GLU A 30 23.44 -22.70 -13.72
CA GLU A 30 24.11 -21.40 -13.87
C GLU A 30 23.88 -20.41 -12.70
N LEU A 31 22.98 -20.68 -11.76
CA LEU A 31 22.66 -19.75 -10.67
C LEU A 31 23.36 -20.05 -9.34
N THR A 32 24.11 -21.14 -9.25
CA THR A 32 24.70 -21.62 -7.98
C THR A 32 25.88 -20.79 -7.49
N HIS A 33 26.40 -19.81 -8.25
CA HIS A 33 27.53 -18.96 -7.84
C HIS A 33 27.48 -17.51 -8.33
N LYS A 34 26.28 -16.92 -8.48
CA LYS A 34 26.20 -15.48 -8.78
C LYS A 34 26.39 -14.65 -7.52
N THR A 35 27.41 -13.81 -7.53
CA THR A 35 27.62 -12.79 -6.50
C THR A 35 26.91 -11.51 -6.92
N VAL A 36 26.20 -10.87 -5.99
CA VAL A 36 25.62 -9.53 -6.16
C VAL A 36 26.28 -8.54 -5.20
N ILE A 37 26.29 -7.29 -5.61
CA ILE A 37 26.75 -6.17 -4.81
C ILE A 37 25.53 -5.52 -4.18
N LEU A 38 25.43 -5.52 -2.86
CA LEU A 38 24.38 -4.89 -2.11
C LEU A 38 24.85 -3.53 -1.60
N ASN A 39 24.31 -2.44 -2.15
CA ASN A 39 24.55 -1.08 -1.69
C ASN A 39 23.47 -0.70 -0.69
N VAL A 40 23.83 -0.48 0.57
CA VAL A 40 22.92 -0.14 1.65
C VAL A 40 23.11 1.31 2.07
N TYR A 41 22.05 2.09 1.99
CA TYR A 41 22.05 3.46 2.51
C TYR A 41 22.26 3.45 4.02
N ARG A 42 23.20 4.28 4.50
CA ARG A 42 23.56 4.41 5.91
C ARG A 42 23.44 5.87 6.33
N ALA A 43 22.66 6.10 7.35
CA ALA A 43 22.54 7.40 8.02
C ALA A 43 21.87 7.20 9.38
N ASN A 44 22.05 8.18 10.26
CA ASN A 44 21.40 8.18 11.57
C ASN A 44 20.89 9.60 11.87
N ALA A 45 19.56 9.78 11.95
CA ALA A 45 18.96 11.08 12.23
C ALA A 45 19.34 11.69 13.59
N ARG A 46 19.82 10.87 14.53
CA ARG A 46 20.25 11.31 15.87
C ARG A 46 21.75 11.64 15.96
N LYS A 47 22.50 11.31 14.91
CA LYS A 47 23.93 11.58 14.81
C LYS A 47 24.15 12.42 13.57
N ASP A 48 25.05 13.36 13.66
CA ASP A 48 25.41 14.24 12.55
C ASP A 48 26.33 13.53 11.53
N ASP A 49 26.07 12.24 11.28
CA ASP A 49 26.82 11.46 10.32
C ASP A 49 26.30 11.74 8.92
N PRO A 50 27.13 12.11 7.94
CA PRO A 50 26.69 12.33 6.59
C PRO A 50 26.16 11.02 5.97
N PRO A 51 25.08 11.10 5.15
CA PRO A 51 24.56 9.95 4.42
C PRO A 51 25.66 9.32 3.54
N ARG A 52 25.75 7.98 3.59
CA ARG A 52 26.69 7.21 2.75
C ARG A 52 26.05 5.90 2.30
N TYR A 53 26.75 5.19 1.45
CA TYR A 53 26.40 3.82 1.06
C TYR A 53 27.53 2.88 1.48
N ASP A 54 27.18 1.84 2.22
CA ASP A 54 28.07 0.72 2.49
C ASP A 54 27.78 -0.42 1.53
N THR A 55 28.84 -1.03 0.99
CA THR A 55 28.75 -2.03 -0.07
C THR A 55 29.12 -3.40 0.48
N PHE A 56 28.27 -4.40 0.21
CA PHE A 56 28.47 -5.78 0.63
C PHE A 56 28.41 -6.72 -0.58
N GLU A 57 29.35 -7.62 -0.65
CA GLU A 57 29.35 -8.67 -1.67
C GLU A 57 28.66 -9.92 -1.12
N ILE A 58 27.57 -10.35 -1.77
CA ILE A 58 26.70 -11.41 -1.32
C ILE A 58 26.64 -12.53 -2.35
N SER A 59 26.99 -13.76 -1.94
CA SER A 59 26.77 -14.95 -2.76
C SER A 59 25.29 -15.30 -2.78
N VAL A 60 24.69 -15.36 -3.96
CA VAL A 60 23.23 -15.50 -4.14
C VAL A 60 22.83 -16.95 -4.34
N GLN A 61 21.85 -17.39 -3.58
CA GLN A 61 21.15 -18.64 -3.78
C GLN A 61 19.87 -18.43 -4.63
N ARG A 62 19.40 -19.47 -5.29
CA ARG A 62 18.30 -19.43 -6.27
C ARG A 62 17.04 -18.68 -5.80
N TRP A 63 16.65 -18.84 -4.53
CA TRP A 63 15.42 -18.28 -3.98
C TRP A 63 15.63 -17.08 -3.06
N MET A 64 16.84 -16.55 -3.03
CA MET A 64 17.20 -15.49 -2.11
C MET A 64 16.44 -14.21 -2.42
N THR A 65 15.83 -13.64 -1.38
CA THR A 65 15.19 -12.32 -1.43
C THR A 65 16.19 -11.22 -1.06
N VAL A 66 15.83 -9.97 -1.36
CA VAL A 66 16.62 -8.82 -0.91
C VAL A 66 16.70 -8.76 0.63
N LEU A 67 15.64 -9.17 1.34
CA LEU A 67 15.68 -9.24 2.79
C LEU A 67 16.70 -10.27 3.29
N ASP A 68 16.76 -11.43 2.66
CA ASP A 68 17.73 -12.46 3.05
C ASP A 68 19.17 -11.97 2.86
N ALA A 69 19.46 -11.27 1.76
CA ALA A 69 20.76 -10.65 1.50
C ALA A 69 21.11 -9.58 2.56
N LEU A 70 20.17 -8.72 2.91
CA LEU A 70 20.34 -7.73 3.97
C LEU A 70 20.59 -8.36 5.34
N LEU A 71 19.86 -9.43 5.65
CA LEU A 71 20.04 -10.16 6.92
C LEU A 71 21.38 -10.90 6.95
N PHE A 72 21.83 -11.43 5.82
CA PHE A 72 23.15 -12.03 5.68
C PHE A 72 24.24 -10.97 5.91
N ALA A 73 24.19 -9.82 5.24
CA ALA A 73 25.11 -8.71 5.45
C ALA A 73 25.12 -8.27 6.93
N LYS A 74 23.94 -8.15 7.55
CA LYS A 74 23.80 -7.79 8.96
C LYS A 74 24.42 -8.81 9.92
N SER A 75 24.28 -10.10 9.63
CA SER A 75 24.75 -11.16 10.52
C SER A 75 26.25 -11.43 10.42
N TYR A 76 26.83 -11.29 9.21
CA TYR A 76 28.18 -11.72 8.93
C TYR A 76 29.16 -10.59 8.60
N SER A 77 28.67 -9.42 8.21
CA SER A 77 29.53 -8.30 7.80
C SER A 77 29.41 -7.10 8.74
N ASP A 78 28.17 -6.59 8.98
CA ASP A 78 27.95 -5.41 9.81
C ASP A 78 26.63 -5.49 10.58
N SER A 79 26.70 -5.88 11.84
CA SER A 79 25.53 -5.98 12.73
C SER A 79 24.81 -4.64 12.98
N SER A 80 25.47 -3.52 12.68
CA SER A 80 24.93 -2.18 12.90
C SER A 80 23.86 -1.76 11.87
N ILE A 81 23.67 -2.50 10.78
CA ILE A 81 22.67 -2.18 9.74
C ILE A 81 21.27 -2.12 10.35
N GLY A 82 20.60 -0.94 10.21
CA GLY A 82 19.23 -0.73 10.65
C GLY A 82 18.22 -1.23 9.64
N ILE A 83 17.49 -2.30 9.97
CA ILE A 83 16.44 -2.90 9.12
C ILE A 83 15.21 -3.18 9.97
N ARG A 84 14.01 -2.91 9.39
CA ARG A 84 12.74 -3.34 9.99
C ARG A 84 12.20 -4.54 9.20
N TYR A 85 11.87 -5.62 9.87
CA TYR A 85 11.25 -6.80 9.27
C TYR A 85 10.49 -7.61 10.31
N SER A 86 9.58 -8.51 9.89
CA SER A 86 8.85 -9.41 10.78
C SER A 86 8.44 -10.70 10.07
N CYS A 87 7.29 -10.72 9.34
CA CYS A 87 6.65 -11.95 8.84
C CYS A 87 7.43 -12.72 7.76
N ARG A 88 8.31 -12.06 7.00
CA ARG A 88 9.09 -12.60 5.87
C ARG A 88 8.25 -13.20 4.71
N MET A 89 6.93 -12.96 4.69
CA MET A 89 5.99 -13.55 3.73
C MET A 89 5.02 -12.51 3.11
N ALA A 90 5.46 -11.26 2.97
CA ALA A 90 4.68 -10.16 2.41
C ALA A 90 3.32 -9.88 3.09
N SER A 91 3.17 -10.22 4.38
CA SER A 91 1.92 -10.06 5.13
C SER A 91 1.90 -8.83 6.04
N CYS A 92 3.02 -8.50 6.71
CA CYS A 92 3.04 -7.45 7.74
C CYS A 92 3.42 -6.05 7.21
N GLY A 93 4.01 -5.93 6.02
CA GLY A 93 4.45 -4.65 5.46
C GLY A 93 5.73 -4.03 6.06
N SER A 94 6.29 -4.59 7.14
CA SER A 94 7.39 -3.98 7.90
C SER A 94 8.69 -3.79 7.12
N CYS A 95 8.99 -4.65 6.14
CA CYS A 95 10.23 -4.63 5.36
C CYS A 95 10.15 -3.73 4.09
N GLY A 96 9.22 -2.76 4.08
CA GLY A 96 9.12 -1.78 3.00
C GLY A 96 10.37 -0.90 2.92
N MET A 97 10.95 -0.79 1.72
CA MET A 97 12.09 0.06 1.40
C MET A 97 12.15 0.35 -0.10
N LYS A 98 12.98 1.29 -0.53
CA LYS A 98 13.27 1.42 -1.96
C LYS A 98 14.36 0.42 -2.35
N ILE A 99 14.09 -0.35 -3.39
CA ILE A 99 15.03 -1.28 -3.99
C ILE A 99 15.21 -0.85 -5.45
N ASN A 100 16.43 -0.46 -5.80
CA ASN A 100 16.74 0.14 -7.10
C ASN A 100 15.78 1.31 -7.43
N GLY A 101 15.55 2.20 -6.46
CA GLY A 101 14.70 3.38 -6.60
C GLY A 101 13.19 3.13 -6.51
N ILE A 102 12.73 1.87 -6.52
CA ILE A 102 11.30 1.52 -6.51
C ILE A 102 10.90 1.04 -5.11
N PRO A 103 9.85 1.61 -4.47
CA PRO A 103 9.31 1.11 -3.22
C PRO A 103 8.78 -0.32 -3.34
N ARG A 104 9.37 -1.26 -2.57
CA ARG A 104 9.04 -2.69 -2.58
C ARG A 104 9.13 -3.30 -1.19
N LEU A 105 8.54 -4.48 -0.98
CA LEU A 105 8.78 -5.30 0.21
C LEU A 105 10.02 -6.15 -0.01
N ALA A 106 11.04 -5.97 0.81
CA ALA A 106 12.31 -6.69 0.66
C ALA A 106 12.15 -8.22 0.78
N CYS A 107 11.23 -8.70 1.62
CA CYS A 107 10.94 -10.12 1.76
C CYS A 107 10.18 -10.74 0.57
N TYR A 108 9.64 -9.93 -0.32
CA TYR A 108 8.87 -10.38 -1.49
C TYR A 108 9.58 -10.07 -2.82
N THR A 109 10.73 -9.43 -2.76
CA THR A 109 11.55 -9.09 -3.92
C THR A 109 12.68 -10.10 -4.06
N LYS A 110 12.56 -11.03 -5.00
CA LYS A 110 13.62 -11.98 -5.30
C LYS A 110 14.75 -11.30 -6.06
N ILE A 111 15.99 -11.64 -5.72
CA ILE A 111 17.16 -11.09 -6.38
C ILE A 111 17.19 -11.47 -7.86
N SER A 112 16.74 -12.68 -8.19
CA SER A 112 16.66 -13.18 -9.56
C SER A 112 15.68 -12.43 -10.48
N GLU A 113 14.70 -11.73 -9.88
CA GLU A 113 13.70 -10.95 -10.62
C GLU A 113 14.12 -9.49 -10.84
N LEU A 114 15.22 -9.06 -10.23
CA LEU A 114 15.74 -7.70 -10.41
C LEU A 114 16.53 -7.59 -11.73
N SER A 115 15.94 -6.91 -12.71
CA SER A 115 16.63 -6.49 -13.92
C SER A 115 17.57 -5.33 -13.60
N GLY A 116 18.83 -5.37 -14.05
CA GLY A 116 19.73 -4.22 -13.90
C GLY A 116 21.14 -4.53 -13.39
N GLY A 117 21.59 -5.77 -13.52
CA GLY A 117 22.99 -6.10 -13.24
C GLY A 117 23.24 -6.68 -11.85
N ARG A 118 24.51 -6.63 -11.43
CA ARG A 118 24.96 -7.24 -10.17
C ARG A 118 24.70 -6.38 -8.93
N THR A 119 24.30 -5.11 -9.11
CA THR A 119 24.19 -4.15 -8.00
C THR A 119 22.73 -3.97 -7.59
N ILE A 120 22.44 -4.09 -6.30
CA ILE A 120 21.15 -3.87 -5.69
C ILE A 120 21.29 -2.73 -4.68
N THR A 121 20.61 -1.63 -4.91
CA THR A 121 20.62 -0.47 -4.01
C THR A 121 19.40 -0.50 -3.11
N CYS A 122 19.63 -0.48 -1.80
CA CYS A 122 18.60 -0.44 -0.77
C CYS A 122 18.63 0.92 -0.06
N GLU A 123 17.48 1.62 -0.08
CA GLU A 123 17.32 2.95 0.48
C GLU A 123 16.05 3.01 1.36
N PRO A 124 15.97 3.95 2.33
CA PRO A 124 14.74 4.17 3.08
C PRO A 124 13.58 4.60 2.18
N LEU A 125 12.35 4.37 2.62
CA LEU A 125 11.16 4.88 1.94
C LEU A 125 11.20 6.42 1.87
N SER A 126 10.94 6.97 0.70
CA SER A 126 10.78 8.42 0.51
C SER A 126 9.49 8.91 1.21
N ASN A 127 9.41 10.21 1.46
CA ASN A 127 8.24 10.86 2.10
C ASN A 127 8.01 10.45 3.57
N PHE A 128 8.95 9.77 4.18
CA PHE A 128 8.95 9.44 5.60
C PHE A 128 10.19 10.00 6.27
N PRO A 129 10.09 10.54 7.49
CA PRO A 129 11.27 10.94 8.26
C PRO A 129 12.19 9.73 8.49
N LEU A 130 13.49 9.94 8.32
CA LEU A 130 14.49 8.92 8.57
C LEU A 130 14.69 8.74 10.09
N ILE A 131 14.73 7.49 10.55
CA ILE A 131 15.20 7.15 11.90
C ILE A 131 16.67 6.73 11.82
N ARG A 132 16.95 5.69 11.03
CA ARG A 132 18.28 5.16 10.83
C ARG A 132 18.33 4.21 9.63
N ASP A 133 19.31 4.37 8.77
CA ASP A 133 19.59 3.51 7.61
C ASP A 133 18.33 3.27 6.75
N LEU A 134 17.74 2.07 6.80
CA LEU A 134 16.54 1.69 6.05
C LEU A 134 15.25 1.87 6.89
N VAL A 135 15.36 2.36 8.12
CA VAL A 135 14.22 2.51 9.04
C VAL A 135 13.71 3.93 9.05
N THR A 136 12.43 4.09 8.77
CA THR A 136 11.72 5.38 8.71
C THR A 136 10.62 5.48 9.76
N ASP A 137 10.21 6.71 10.10
CA ASP A 137 9.13 6.98 11.04
C ASP A 137 7.77 6.97 10.32
N PHE A 138 6.85 6.15 10.79
CA PHE A 138 5.48 6.00 10.29
C PHE A 138 4.44 6.79 11.10
N SER A 139 4.83 7.57 12.09
CA SER A 139 3.90 8.25 13.01
C SER A 139 2.90 9.12 12.24
N GLN A 140 3.37 10.02 11.39
CA GLN A 140 2.51 10.89 10.58
C GLN A 140 1.61 10.10 9.63
N PHE A 141 2.11 9.02 9.02
CA PHE A 141 1.32 8.16 8.14
C PHE A 141 0.13 7.52 8.87
N PHE A 142 0.34 7.05 10.10
CA PHE A 142 -0.73 6.46 10.90
C PHE A 142 -1.68 7.52 11.47
N GLU A 143 -1.22 8.72 11.80
CA GLU A 143 -2.10 9.83 12.18
C GLU A 143 -3.04 10.20 11.02
N ARG A 144 -2.52 10.35 9.80
CA ARG A 144 -3.35 10.55 8.60
C ARG A 144 -4.36 9.43 8.36
N HIS A 145 -3.96 8.19 8.64
CA HIS A 145 -4.87 7.07 8.57
C HIS A 145 -5.99 7.16 9.62
N LYS A 146 -5.69 7.51 10.86
CA LYS A 146 -6.67 7.70 11.94
C LYS A 146 -7.67 8.81 11.63
N GLU A 147 -7.22 9.93 11.04
CA GLU A 147 -8.07 11.04 10.62
C GLU A 147 -9.22 10.59 9.70
N MET A 148 -9.01 9.55 8.93
CA MET A 148 -10.04 8.98 8.04
C MET A 148 -11.08 8.10 8.78
N ALA A 149 -11.04 8.03 10.10
CA ALA A 149 -11.91 7.19 10.93
C ALA A 149 -12.01 5.74 10.39
N PRO A 150 -10.90 4.95 10.37
CA PRO A 150 -10.81 3.67 9.67
C PRO A 150 -11.44 2.51 10.46
N PHE A 151 -12.71 2.65 10.80
CA PHE A 151 -13.52 1.65 11.49
C PHE A 151 -14.98 1.83 11.12
N ILE A 152 -15.77 0.77 11.24
CA ILE A 152 -17.22 0.79 10.99
C ILE A 152 -17.90 1.50 12.14
N ARG A 153 -18.76 2.46 11.83
CA ARG A 153 -19.69 3.10 12.75
C ARG A 153 -21.11 2.71 12.40
N ASN A 154 -21.84 2.21 13.39
CA ASN A 154 -23.26 1.95 13.25
C ASN A 154 -23.97 2.38 14.54
N ASP A 155 -24.43 3.63 14.56
CA ASP A 155 -25.08 4.23 15.72
C ASP A 155 -26.48 3.64 15.97
N ASN A 156 -27.05 2.92 14.97
CA ASN A 156 -28.34 2.23 15.11
C ASN A 156 -28.19 0.84 15.76
N ALA A 157 -26.96 0.37 15.94
CA ALA A 157 -26.70 -0.86 16.66
C ALA A 157 -26.78 -0.60 18.17
N ASN A 158 -28.00 -0.66 18.74
CA ASN A 158 -28.18 -0.78 20.18
C ASN A 158 -27.60 -2.14 20.60
N PHE A 159 -26.34 -2.16 21.01
CA PHE A 159 -25.66 -3.35 21.56
C PHE A 159 -26.23 -3.62 22.99
N THR A 160 -27.49 -4.06 23.08
CA THR A 160 -28.01 -4.75 24.27
C THR A 160 -27.61 -6.21 24.16
N ASP A 161 -27.48 -6.92 25.27
CA ASP A 161 -27.09 -8.34 25.29
C ASP A 161 -27.93 -9.22 24.34
N GLU A 162 -29.18 -8.86 24.09
CA GLU A 162 -30.07 -9.52 23.14
C GLU A 162 -29.74 -9.23 21.65
N THR A 163 -29.11 -8.08 21.36
CA THR A 163 -28.77 -7.66 19.99
C THR A 163 -27.39 -8.16 19.54
N MET A 164 -26.57 -8.71 20.43
CA MET A 164 -25.32 -9.38 20.06
C MET A 164 -25.53 -10.58 19.11
N LEU A 165 -26.76 -11.06 18.99
CA LEU A 165 -27.15 -12.15 18.07
C LEU A 165 -27.58 -11.64 16.69
N SER A 166 -27.65 -10.32 16.47
CA SER A 166 -28.03 -9.76 15.16
C SER A 166 -26.86 -9.76 14.17
N GLU A 167 -27.07 -10.39 13.02
CA GLU A 167 -26.09 -10.43 11.93
C GLU A 167 -26.20 -9.18 11.03
N PHE A 168 -25.07 -8.53 10.74
CA PHE A 168 -25.00 -7.49 9.71
C PHE A 168 -24.87 -8.15 8.34
N LYS A 169 -25.98 -8.43 7.68
CA LYS A 169 -26.00 -9.08 6.36
C LYS A 169 -25.53 -8.12 5.28
N GLN A 170 -24.67 -8.64 4.39
CA GLN A 170 -24.23 -7.95 3.18
C GLN A 170 -24.44 -8.86 1.97
N SER A 171 -24.84 -8.28 0.83
CA SER A 171 -24.86 -9.00 -0.42
C SER A 171 -23.43 -9.14 -0.99
N PRO A 172 -23.15 -10.16 -1.84
CA PRO A 172 -21.86 -10.24 -2.54
C PRO A 172 -21.51 -8.96 -3.32
N LYS A 173 -22.49 -8.29 -3.88
CA LYS A 173 -22.32 -7.01 -4.58
C LYS A 173 -21.81 -5.90 -3.67
N ASP A 174 -22.29 -5.84 -2.43
CA ASP A 174 -21.87 -4.83 -1.46
C ASP A 174 -20.42 -5.06 -1.07
N VAL A 175 -20.04 -6.32 -0.83
CA VAL A 175 -18.67 -6.71 -0.49
C VAL A 175 -17.71 -6.41 -1.65
N ASP A 176 -18.09 -6.70 -2.88
CA ASP A 176 -17.26 -6.47 -4.08
C ASP A 176 -16.89 -4.99 -4.27
N GLN A 177 -17.69 -4.05 -3.76
CA GLN A 177 -17.42 -2.62 -3.87
C GLN A 177 -16.13 -2.20 -3.13
N TYR A 178 -15.83 -2.83 -2.01
CA TYR A 178 -14.71 -2.44 -1.15
C TYR A 178 -13.66 -3.53 -0.91
N LEU A 179 -13.91 -4.77 -1.32
CA LEU A 179 -13.09 -5.93 -0.98
C LEU A 179 -11.61 -5.71 -1.29
N GLN A 180 -11.26 -5.21 -2.47
CA GLN A 180 -9.86 -4.98 -2.85
C GLN A 180 -9.14 -4.01 -1.89
N PHE A 181 -9.85 -3.00 -1.36
CA PHE A 181 -9.27 -2.02 -0.45
C PHE A 181 -9.04 -2.59 0.95
N SER A 182 -9.73 -3.69 1.29
CA SER A 182 -9.55 -4.42 2.54
C SER A 182 -8.22 -5.18 2.60
N TYR A 183 -7.60 -5.47 1.46
CA TYR A 183 -6.28 -6.13 1.39
C TYR A 183 -5.10 -5.23 1.77
N CYS A 184 -5.34 -3.97 2.09
CA CYS A 184 -4.29 -3.03 2.46
C CYS A 184 -3.60 -3.43 3.78
N ILE A 185 -2.30 -3.70 3.71
CA ILE A 185 -1.45 -4.05 4.86
C ILE A 185 -0.72 -2.84 5.48
N LYS A 186 -1.04 -1.63 5.07
CA LYS A 186 -0.48 -0.37 5.58
C LYS A 186 1.05 -0.30 5.52
N CYS A 187 1.65 -0.87 4.47
CA CYS A 187 3.10 -0.97 4.30
C CYS A 187 3.80 0.35 3.91
N GLY A 188 3.06 1.41 3.58
CA GLY A 188 3.62 2.73 3.23
C GLY A 188 4.21 2.86 1.81
N LEU A 189 4.29 1.80 1.00
CA LEU A 189 4.91 1.85 -0.33
C LEU A 189 4.21 2.85 -1.27
N CYS A 190 2.87 2.88 -1.25
CA CYS A 190 2.06 3.84 -2.03
C CYS A 190 2.28 5.29 -1.58
N TYR A 191 2.50 5.53 -0.28
CA TYR A 191 2.82 6.84 0.28
C TYR A 191 4.22 7.28 -0.17
N SER A 192 5.20 6.38 -0.11
CA SER A 192 6.56 6.62 -0.60
C SER A 192 6.62 6.94 -2.09
N ALA A 193 5.79 6.28 -2.92
CA ALA A 193 5.76 6.49 -4.37
C ALA A 193 4.95 7.72 -4.81
N CYS A 194 4.23 8.37 -3.90
CA CYS A 194 3.30 9.43 -4.25
C CYS A 194 3.99 10.78 -4.47
N PRO A 195 3.94 11.38 -5.68
CA PRO A 195 4.52 12.70 -5.92
C PRO A 195 3.77 13.81 -5.19
N THR A 196 2.47 13.64 -4.95
CA THR A 196 1.68 14.63 -4.21
C THR A 196 2.10 14.71 -2.75
N VAL A 197 2.37 13.58 -2.09
CA VAL A 197 2.90 13.56 -0.72
C VAL A 197 4.25 14.27 -0.65
N ALA A 198 5.09 14.09 -1.67
CA ALA A 198 6.41 14.74 -1.74
C ALA A 198 6.33 16.27 -1.82
N THR A 199 5.24 16.82 -2.37
CA THR A 199 5.08 18.25 -2.63
C THR A 199 4.10 18.95 -1.70
N ASP A 200 3.24 18.22 -1.01
CA ASP A 200 2.26 18.77 -0.06
C ASP A 200 2.18 17.90 1.20
N THR A 201 2.77 18.36 2.28
CA THR A 201 2.82 17.66 3.57
C THR A 201 1.47 17.56 4.27
N ARG A 202 0.44 18.33 3.82
CA ARG A 202 -0.93 18.25 4.33
C ARG A 202 -1.77 17.20 3.63
N PHE A 203 -1.34 16.74 2.46
CA PHE A 203 -2.04 15.68 1.73
C PHE A 203 -2.04 14.37 2.54
N PRO A 204 -3.23 13.78 2.83
CA PRO A 204 -3.32 12.57 3.68
C PRO A 204 -2.60 11.36 3.09
N GLY A 205 -2.43 11.35 1.79
CA GLY A 205 -1.79 10.25 1.07
C GLY A 205 -2.78 9.20 0.53
N PRO A 206 -2.29 8.39 -0.43
CA PRO A 206 -3.17 7.47 -1.15
C PRO A 206 -3.73 6.35 -0.27
N GLN A 207 -2.98 5.88 0.73
CA GLN A 207 -3.43 4.84 1.65
C GLN A 207 -4.60 5.33 2.50
N ALA A 208 -4.50 6.51 3.13
CA ALA A 208 -5.54 7.07 3.99
C ALA A 208 -6.84 7.29 3.20
N LEU A 209 -6.75 7.93 2.02
CA LEU A 209 -7.91 8.19 1.17
C LEU A 209 -8.55 6.91 0.61
N SER A 210 -7.77 5.90 0.24
CA SER A 210 -8.34 4.62 -0.20
C SER A 210 -9.02 3.86 0.93
N GLN A 211 -8.55 4.00 2.17
CA GLN A 211 -9.23 3.45 3.34
C GLN A 211 -10.50 4.25 3.68
N ALA A 212 -10.53 5.56 3.48
CA ALA A 212 -11.76 6.33 3.58
C ALA A 212 -12.84 5.77 2.62
N TYR A 213 -12.48 5.45 1.36
CA TYR A 213 -13.39 4.79 0.43
C TYR A 213 -13.82 3.40 0.91
N ARG A 214 -12.89 2.60 1.42
CA ARG A 214 -13.19 1.24 1.92
C ARG A 214 -14.33 1.27 2.95
N TYR A 215 -14.28 2.19 3.90
CA TYR A 215 -15.31 2.31 4.93
C TYR A 215 -16.54 3.08 4.45
N TYR A 216 -16.38 4.01 3.51
CA TYR A 216 -17.50 4.68 2.85
C TYR A 216 -18.40 3.71 2.08
N ALA A 217 -17.81 2.74 1.38
CA ALA A 217 -18.51 1.77 0.56
C ALA A 217 -19.07 0.58 1.36
N ASP A 218 -18.75 0.47 2.64
CA ASP A 218 -19.23 -0.62 3.51
C ASP A 218 -20.68 -0.34 3.95
N THR A 219 -21.62 -1.17 3.51
CA THR A 219 -23.06 -0.99 3.79
C THR A 219 -23.43 -1.14 5.27
N ARG A 220 -22.53 -1.63 6.11
CA ARG A 220 -22.69 -1.70 7.56
C ARG A 220 -22.36 -0.38 8.27
N ASP A 221 -21.70 0.53 7.57
CA ASP A 221 -21.31 1.85 8.09
C ASP A 221 -22.37 2.89 7.78
N ASN A 222 -22.79 3.67 8.79
CA ASN A 222 -23.76 4.76 8.63
C ASN A 222 -23.11 6.17 8.75
N SER A 223 -21.76 6.24 8.82
CA SER A 223 -21.01 7.51 8.92
C SER A 223 -20.45 8.00 7.59
N SER A 224 -21.05 7.60 6.47
CA SER A 224 -20.59 7.94 5.12
C SER A 224 -20.45 9.44 4.87
N ILE A 225 -21.37 10.25 5.42
CA ILE A 225 -21.37 11.72 5.31
C ILE A 225 -20.16 12.32 6.01
N GLN A 226 -19.94 11.91 7.26
CA GLN A 226 -18.82 12.40 8.05
C GLN A 226 -17.49 12.10 7.36
N ARG A 227 -17.37 10.92 6.71
CA ARG A 227 -16.16 10.57 5.92
C ARG A 227 -15.99 11.45 4.70
N LEU A 228 -17.07 11.74 3.95
CA LEU A 228 -17.01 12.64 2.82
C LEU A 228 -16.55 14.04 3.25
N ASN A 229 -17.07 14.55 4.36
CA ASN A 229 -16.66 15.86 4.90
C ASN A 229 -15.18 15.89 5.31
N ILE A 230 -14.63 14.79 5.83
CA ILE A 230 -13.21 14.69 6.19
C ILE A 230 -12.32 14.76 4.94
N VAL A 231 -12.71 14.10 3.85
CA VAL A 231 -11.89 14.00 2.63
C VAL A 231 -12.10 15.17 1.67
N ASP A 232 -13.24 15.89 1.77
CA ASP A 232 -13.60 17.02 0.92
C ASP A 232 -12.83 18.30 1.35
N ASP A 233 -11.53 18.28 1.13
CA ASP A 233 -10.62 19.39 1.43
C ASP A 233 -9.66 19.62 0.26
N ARG A 234 -9.20 20.88 0.10
CA ARG A 234 -8.26 21.28 -0.96
C ARG A 234 -6.92 20.53 -0.88
N HIS A 235 -6.47 20.15 0.32
CA HIS A 235 -5.30 19.31 0.58
C HIS A 235 -5.66 17.84 0.74
N GLY A 236 -6.96 17.54 0.78
CA GLY A 236 -7.54 16.22 0.83
C GLY A 236 -7.64 15.57 -0.57
N ILE A 237 -8.84 15.09 -0.88
CA ILE A 237 -9.06 14.30 -2.09
C ILE A 237 -8.76 15.05 -3.40
N TRP A 238 -8.99 16.38 -3.42
CA TRP A 238 -8.80 17.22 -4.60
C TRP A 238 -7.33 17.44 -4.95
N ARG A 239 -6.43 17.24 -4.00
CA ARG A 239 -4.99 17.41 -4.22
C ARG A 239 -4.36 16.27 -5.03
N CYS A 240 -5.00 15.13 -5.14
CA CYS A 240 -4.46 13.99 -5.91
C CYS A 240 -4.35 14.31 -7.40
N HIS A 241 -3.16 14.18 -7.98
CA HIS A 241 -2.90 14.39 -9.42
C HIS A 241 -3.15 13.14 -10.28
N PHE A 242 -3.59 12.04 -9.69
CA PHE A 242 -3.86 10.77 -10.38
C PHE A 242 -2.65 10.20 -11.15
N ALA A 243 -1.45 10.34 -10.59
CA ALA A 243 -0.22 9.82 -11.22
C ALA A 243 -0.17 8.28 -11.30
N GLY A 244 -1.01 7.55 -10.57
CA GLY A 244 -1.10 6.08 -10.61
C GLY A 244 0.07 5.33 -9.91
N SER A 245 1.14 6.03 -9.52
CA SER A 245 2.32 5.40 -8.90
C SER A 245 1.99 4.59 -7.64
N CYS A 246 1.00 5.03 -6.87
CA CYS A 246 0.54 4.34 -5.66
C CYS A 246 -0.06 2.95 -5.96
N SER A 247 -0.79 2.82 -7.05
CA SER A 247 -1.39 1.55 -7.49
C SER A 247 -0.34 0.63 -8.10
N ALA A 248 0.63 1.20 -8.84
CA ALA A 248 1.71 0.45 -9.47
C ALA A 248 2.62 -0.27 -8.47
N VAL A 249 2.88 0.33 -7.29
CA VAL A 249 3.80 -0.24 -6.28
C VAL A 249 3.09 -1.10 -5.24
N CYS A 250 1.77 -1.28 -5.30
CA CYS A 250 1.05 -1.99 -4.26
C CYS A 250 1.29 -3.50 -4.32
N PRO A 251 1.91 -4.12 -3.28
CA PRO A 251 2.23 -5.54 -3.28
C PRO A 251 1.01 -6.44 -3.08
N LYS A 252 -0.15 -5.85 -2.75
CA LYS A 252 -1.42 -6.54 -2.50
C LYS A 252 -2.45 -6.33 -3.60
N GLY A 253 -2.09 -5.64 -4.69
CA GLY A 253 -3.02 -5.36 -5.79
C GLY A 253 -4.17 -4.42 -5.41
N VAL A 254 -4.03 -3.67 -4.31
CA VAL A 254 -4.94 -2.58 -4.00
C VAL A 254 -4.71 -1.45 -5.00
N ASP A 255 -5.77 -0.82 -5.46
CA ASP A 255 -5.71 0.36 -6.32
C ASP A 255 -6.13 1.63 -5.55
N PRO A 256 -5.19 2.31 -4.84
CA PRO A 256 -5.54 3.51 -4.10
C PRO A 256 -5.99 4.67 -5.00
N ALA A 257 -5.47 4.75 -6.23
CA ALA A 257 -5.86 5.78 -7.18
C ALA A 257 -7.34 5.62 -7.58
N LEU A 258 -7.80 4.39 -7.81
CA LEU A 258 -9.20 4.09 -8.05
C LEU A 258 -10.08 4.49 -6.85
N GLY A 259 -9.70 4.12 -5.63
CA GLY A 259 -10.45 4.49 -4.43
C GLY A 259 -10.65 6.00 -4.28
N ILE A 260 -9.63 6.79 -4.60
CA ILE A 260 -9.70 8.24 -4.62
C ILE A 260 -10.68 8.73 -5.71
N GLN A 261 -10.64 8.15 -6.93
CA GLN A 261 -11.56 8.56 -7.99
C GLN A 261 -13.01 8.19 -7.69
N LEU A 262 -13.25 7.06 -7.04
CA LEU A 262 -14.60 6.67 -6.62
C LEU A 262 -15.16 7.65 -5.58
N LEU A 263 -14.37 8.07 -4.58
CA LEU A 263 -14.78 9.11 -3.63
C LEU A 263 -15.04 10.47 -4.33
N ARG A 264 -14.20 10.87 -5.28
CA ARG A 264 -14.44 12.08 -6.08
C ARG A 264 -15.77 11.99 -6.84
N GLY A 265 -16.06 10.84 -7.44
CA GLY A 265 -17.33 10.61 -8.13
C GLY A 265 -18.54 10.81 -7.21
N HIS A 266 -18.45 10.35 -5.97
CA HIS A 266 -19.50 10.57 -4.97
C HIS A 266 -19.64 12.04 -4.57
N LEU A 267 -18.55 12.75 -4.35
CA LEU A 267 -18.57 14.18 -4.02
C LEU A 267 -19.11 15.04 -5.17
N MET A 268 -18.86 14.67 -6.43
CA MET A 268 -19.37 15.36 -7.61
C MET A 268 -20.80 14.96 -8.01
N GLY A 269 -21.42 14.03 -7.28
CA GLY A 269 -22.78 13.57 -7.59
C GLY A 269 -22.90 12.59 -8.75
N PHE A 270 -21.80 12.04 -9.26
CA PHE A 270 -21.80 11.03 -10.34
C PHE A 270 -22.12 9.61 -9.86
N SER A 271 -22.40 9.44 -8.57
CA SER A 271 -22.75 8.12 -8.02
C SER A 271 -24.21 7.77 -8.31
N ARG A 272 -24.46 6.51 -8.67
CA ARG A 272 -25.81 5.96 -8.88
C ARG A 272 -26.69 5.91 -7.60
N ASN A 273 -26.17 6.29 -6.44
CA ASN A 273 -26.93 6.42 -5.20
C ASN A 273 -27.46 7.85 -5.02
N GLU A 274 -28.22 8.33 -6.00
CA GLU A 274 -28.84 9.67 -5.98
C GLU A 274 -29.71 9.90 -4.72
N LYS A 275 -30.34 8.86 -4.18
CA LYS A 275 -31.13 8.97 -2.93
C LYS A 275 -30.28 9.38 -1.74
N LYS A 276 -29.11 8.77 -1.55
CA LYS A 276 -28.20 9.05 -0.40
C LYS A 276 -27.60 10.45 -0.49
N ILE A 277 -27.39 10.97 -1.69
CA ILE A 277 -26.84 12.32 -1.94
C ILE A 277 -27.93 13.39 -1.82
N ALA A 278 -29.18 13.10 -2.22
CA ALA A 278 -30.29 14.00 -2.06
C ALA A 278 -30.64 14.24 -0.58
N GLU A 279 -30.59 13.19 0.24
CA GLU A 279 -30.72 13.27 1.71
C GLU A 279 -29.62 14.14 2.35
N LEU A 280 -28.41 14.11 1.78
CA LEU A 280 -27.26 14.91 2.19
C LEU A 280 -27.40 16.41 1.94
N ARG A 281 -28.09 16.79 0.85
CA ARG A 281 -28.26 18.19 0.44
C ARG A 281 -29.46 18.88 1.10
N ASN A 282 -30.39 18.12 1.66
CA ASN A 282 -31.59 18.64 2.33
C ASN A 282 -31.79 18.00 3.71
N PRO A 283 -31.03 18.39 4.75
CA PRO A 283 -31.26 17.90 6.12
C PRO A 283 -32.51 18.48 6.78
N ALA A 284 -33.29 19.32 6.09
CA ALA A 284 -34.42 20.08 6.66
C ALA A 284 -35.82 19.49 6.38
N SER A 285 -35.92 18.25 5.84
CA SER A 285 -37.22 17.65 5.53
C SER A 285 -37.72 16.62 6.53
N GLU A 286 -37.06 16.48 7.69
CA GLU A 286 -37.57 15.73 8.85
C GLU A 286 -37.72 16.67 10.05
N GLN A 287 -38.80 17.44 10.04
CA GLN A 287 -39.45 18.01 11.23
C GLN A 287 -40.95 17.83 11.10
#